data_f6c74e20ad6cf3a95101c3cbe4a0af65
#
_entry.id   f6c74e20ad6cf3a95101c3cbe4a0af65
#
_cell.length_a   1.000
_cell.length_b   1.000
_cell.length_c   1.000
_cell.angle_alpha   90.00
_cell.angle_beta   90.00
_cell.angle_gamma   90.00
#
_symmetry.space_group_name_H-M   'P 1'
#
loop_
_entity.id
_entity.type
_entity.pdbx_description
1 polymer ?
#
loop_
_entity_poly.entity_id
_entity_poly.type
_entity_poly.pdbx_seq_one_letter_code
_entity_poly.pdbx_strand_id
1 'polypeptide(L)'
;QKSGASSEELRTKVEKARKIQQERYAQEKGINCNAQMTTELIERYCVLDADSLKLLRETSEKYGYSARVIHKLLRLARTSADLDGEDKIRQKDIEKVLTCRELDKSNSKMVVVK
;
A
#
# COMPACT_ATOMS: atom_id res chain seq x y z
N GLN A 1 3.73 -11.81 25.80
CA GLN A 1 3.04 -11.84 24.63
C GLN A 1 3.79 -11.29 23.42
N LYS A 2 3.41 -11.76 22.30
CA LYS A 2 4.07 -11.37 21.09
C LYS A 2 4.03 -9.89 20.82
N SER A 3 3.06 -9.21 21.36
CA SER A 3 2.87 -7.80 21.06
C SER A 3 4.09 -6.95 21.43
N GLY A 4 4.77 -7.32 22.53
CA GLY A 4 5.95 -6.56 22.94
C GLY A 4 7.07 -6.65 21.94
N ALA A 5 7.43 -7.87 21.56
CA ALA A 5 8.49 -8.07 20.58
C ALA A 5 8.06 -7.52 19.23
N SER A 6 6.79 -7.72 18.88
CA SER A 6 6.28 -7.23 17.61
C SER A 6 6.33 -5.72 17.52
N SER A 7 6.14 -5.02 18.67
CA SER A 7 6.19 -3.57 18.67
C SER A 7 7.56 -3.03 18.30
N GLU A 8 8.61 -3.66 18.84
CA GLU A 8 9.97 -3.21 18.50
C GLU A 8 10.32 -3.50 17.07
N GLU A 9 9.92 -4.69 16.59
CA GLU A 9 10.15 -5.04 15.20
C GLU A 9 9.39 -4.12 14.28
N LEU A 10 8.15 -3.81 14.64
CA LEU A 10 7.34 -2.91 13.82
C LEU A 10 7.93 -1.52 13.79
N ARG A 11 8.41 -1.03 14.94
CA ARG A 11 9.04 0.29 14.99
C ARG A 11 10.25 0.34 14.07
N THR A 12 11.08 -0.69 14.09
CA THR A 12 12.25 -0.74 13.23
C THR A 12 11.84 -0.72 11.76
N LYS A 13 10.81 -1.49 11.41
CA LYS A 13 10.32 -1.50 10.03
C LYS A 13 9.78 -0.15 9.61
N VAL A 14 9.03 0.51 10.50
CA VAL A 14 8.46 1.82 10.21
C VAL A 14 9.56 2.84 10.01
N GLU A 15 10.60 2.81 10.85
CA GLU A 15 11.69 3.75 10.72
C GLU A 15 12.45 3.55 9.43
N LYS A 16 12.69 2.29 9.06
CA LYS A 16 13.36 1.99 7.79
C LYS A 16 12.51 2.45 6.61
N ALA A 17 11.22 2.18 6.65
CA ALA A 17 10.32 2.58 5.58
C ALA A 17 10.28 4.10 5.44
N ARG A 18 10.25 4.80 6.57
CA ARG A 18 10.24 6.27 6.57
C ARG A 18 11.52 6.81 5.93
N LYS A 19 12.65 6.21 6.26
CA LYS A 19 13.92 6.62 5.69
C LYS A 19 13.94 6.38 4.18
N ILE A 20 13.44 5.23 3.75
CA ILE A 20 13.35 4.91 2.32
C ILE A 20 12.52 5.96 1.61
N GLN A 21 11.39 6.35 2.20
CA GLN A 21 10.51 7.33 1.58
C GLN A 21 11.14 8.71 1.57
N GLN A 22 11.86 9.08 2.62
CA GLN A 22 12.56 10.34 2.64
C GLN A 22 13.57 10.43 1.51
N GLU A 23 14.30 9.36 1.27
CA GLU A 23 15.28 9.33 0.19
C GLU A 23 14.59 9.32 -1.17
N ARG A 24 13.48 8.57 -1.28
CA ARG A 24 12.74 8.49 -2.55
C ARG A 24 12.23 9.84 -2.99
N TYR A 25 11.72 10.63 -2.05
CA TYR A 25 11.08 11.90 -2.36
C TYR A 25 11.96 13.11 -2.06
N ALA A 26 13.25 12.89 -1.88
CA ALA A 26 14.17 13.98 -1.50
C ALA A 26 14.13 15.13 -2.49
N GLN A 27 13.88 14.84 -3.78
CA GLN A 27 13.87 15.86 -4.82
C GLN A 27 12.45 16.24 -5.25
N GLU A 28 11.45 15.73 -4.56
CA GLU A 28 10.06 16.03 -4.90
C GLU A 28 9.50 17.01 -3.89
N LYS A 29 9.15 18.21 -4.37
CA LYS A 29 8.62 19.23 -3.48
C LYS A 29 7.20 18.88 -3.05
N GLY A 30 6.96 19.01 -1.75
CA GLY A 30 5.64 18.77 -1.21
C GLY A 30 5.29 17.30 -1.02
N ILE A 31 6.20 16.41 -1.34
CA ILE A 31 5.98 14.97 -1.19
C ILE A 31 6.93 14.44 -0.13
N ASN A 32 6.37 13.90 0.95
CA ASN A 32 7.17 13.36 2.04
C ASN A 32 6.93 11.88 2.29
N CYS A 33 5.84 11.34 1.76
CA CYS A 33 5.51 9.94 1.99
C CYS A 33 4.66 9.42 0.84
N ASN A 34 4.46 8.10 0.83
CA ASN A 34 3.73 7.46 -0.26
C ASN A 34 2.30 7.95 -0.38
N ALA A 35 1.67 8.32 0.75
CA ALA A 35 0.28 8.75 0.72
C ALA A 35 0.10 10.04 -0.09
N GLN A 36 1.17 10.78 -0.31
CA GLN A 36 1.11 12.05 -1.05
C GLN A 36 1.47 11.91 -2.52
N MET A 37 1.76 10.69 -2.97
CA MET A 37 2.13 10.49 -4.38
C MET A 37 1.03 10.94 -5.32
N THR A 38 1.44 11.69 -6.35
CA THR A 38 0.55 12.03 -7.45
C THR A 38 0.43 10.83 -8.39
N THR A 39 -0.50 10.90 -9.35
CA THR A 39 -0.64 9.86 -10.35
C THR A 39 0.68 9.58 -11.07
N GLU A 40 1.39 10.64 -11.41
CA GLU A 40 2.67 10.51 -12.10
C GLU A 40 3.68 9.75 -11.26
N LEU A 41 3.76 10.07 -9.96
CA LEU A 41 4.68 9.40 -9.06
C LEU A 41 4.27 7.95 -8.81
N ILE A 42 2.97 7.68 -8.79
CA ILE A 42 2.48 6.31 -8.66
C ILE A 42 2.97 5.47 -9.82
N GLU A 43 2.90 6.00 -11.04
CA GLU A 43 3.36 5.29 -12.21
C GLU A 43 4.87 5.04 -12.16
N ARG A 44 5.61 5.96 -11.56
CA ARG A 44 7.06 5.84 -11.47
C ARG A 44 7.50 4.86 -10.40
N TYR A 45 6.90 4.92 -9.22
CA TYR A 45 7.38 4.18 -8.06
C TYR A 45 6.57 2.93 -7.71
N CYS A 46 5.37 2.82 -8.24
CA CYS A 46 4.51 1.66 -7.93
C CYS A 46 4.49 0.69 -9.11
N VAL A 47 5.68 0.20 -9.45
CA VAL A 47 5.83 -0.74 -10.56
C VAL A 47 5.44 -2.13 -10.08
N LEU A 48 4.59 -2.79 -10.85
CA LEU A 48 4.10 -4.13 -10.53
C LEU A 48 4.64 -5.12 -11.54
N ASP A 49 4.92 -6.34 -11.06
CA ASP A 49 5.24 -7.42 -12.00
C ASP A 49 3.93 -7.91 -12.65
N ALA A 50 4.07 -8.84 -13.59
CA ALA A 50 2.91 -9.30 -14.36
C ALA A 50 1.85 -9.93 -13.45
N ASP A 51 2.28 -10.73 -12.48
CA ASP A 51 1.35 -11.42 -11.59
C ASP A 51 0.60 -10.44 -10.69
N SER A 52 1.32 -9.45 -10.16
CA SER A 52 0.71 -8.45 -9.30
C SER A 52 -0.27 -7.60 -10.08
N LEU A 53 0.09 -7.20 -11.28
CA LEU A 53 -0.78 -6.39 -12.13
C LEU A 53 -2.03 -7.16 -12.49
N LYS A 54 -1.88 -8.44 -12.83
CA LYS A 54 -3.03 -9.27 -13.17
C LYS A 54 -3.99 -9.39 -12.00
N LEU A 55 -3.45 -9.63 -10.81
CA LEU A 55 -4.27 -9.76 -9.60
C LEU A 55 -5.04 -8.47 -9.35
N LEU A 56 -4.36 -7.33 -9.42
CA LEU A 56 -5.01 -6.05 -9.18
C LEU A 56 -6.08 -5.78 -10.22
N ARG A 57 -5.79 -6.06 -11.49
CA ARG A 57 -6.74 -5.83 -12.58
C ARG A 57 -7.99 -6.68 -12.42
N GLU A 58 -7.80 -7.97 -12.16
CA GLU A 58 -8.93 -8.89 -12.02
C GLU A 58 -9.81 -8.51 -10.84
N THR A 59 -9.18 -8.16 -9.72
CA THR A 59 -9.94 -7.77 -8.54
C THR A 59 -10.67 -6.46 -8.79
N SER A 60 -10.01 -5.51 -9.45
CA SER A 60 -10.63 -4.22 -9.75
C SER A 60 -11.85 -4.38 -10.65
N GLU A 61 -11.76 -5.26 -11.63
CA GLU A 61 -12.89 -5.52 -12.51
C GLU A 61 -14.02 -6.21 -11.77
N LYS A 62 -13.67 -7.14 -10.90
CA LYS A 62 -14.68 -7.89 -10.14
C LYS A 62 -15.49 -7.00 -9.23
N TYR A 63 -14.84 -6.05 -8.58
CA TYR A 63 -15.51 -5.17 -7.60
C TYR A 63 -15.81 -3.79 -8.14
N GLY A 64 -15.43 -3.50 -9.38
CA GLY A 64 -15.72 -2.19 -9.97
C GLY A 64 -14.95 -1.04 -9.33
N TYR A 65 -13.70 -1.25 -9.00
CA TYR A 65 -12.88 -0.21 -8.39
C TYR A 65 -12.64 0.95 -9.36
N SER A 66 -12.76 2.17 -8.85
CA SER A 66 -12.44 3.35 -9.64
C SER A 66 -10.93 3.56 -9.67
N ALA A 67 -10.47 4.45 -10.56
CA ALA A 67 -9.06 4.78 -10.64
C ALA A 67 -8.55 5.32 -9.30
N ARG A 68 -9.37 6.14 -8.62
CA ARG A 68 -8.99 6.67 -7.32
C ARG A 68 -8.71 5.55 -6.32
N VAL A 69 -9.58 4.55 -6.30
CA VAL A 69 -9.41 3.41 -5.39
C VAL A 69 -8.14 2.65 -5.75
N ILE A 70 -7.91 2.41 -7.04
CA ILE A 70 -6.73 1.70 -7.48
C ILE A 70 -5.46 2.45 -7.07
N HIS A 71 -5.44 3.77 -7.24
CA HIS A 71 -4.29 4.58 -6.86
C HIS A 71 -4.05 4.50 -5.36
N LYS A 72 -5.12 4.54 -4.56
CA LYS A 72 -4.99 4.42 -3.12
C LYS A 72 -4.39 3.06 -2.74
N LEU A 73 -4.86 2.00 -3.39
CA LEU A 73 -4.34 0.66 -3.13
C LEU A 73 -2.85 0.57 -3.49
N LEU A 74 -2.47 1.19 -4.60
CA LEU A 74 -1.06 1.18 -5.01
C LEU A 74 -0.18 1.92 -4.00
N ARG A 75 -0.65 3.05 -3.48
CA ARG A 75 0.11 3.78 -2.48
C ARG A 75 0.30 2.95 -1.21
N LEU A 76 -0.76 2.26 -0.81
CA LEU A 76 -0.69 1.38 0.36
C LEU A 76 0.23 0.19 0.12
N ALA A 77 0.17 -0.39 -1.07
CA ALA A 77 1.03 -1.52 -1.41
C ALA A 77 2.49 -1.10 -1.43
N ARG A 78 2.79 0.13 -1.92
CA ARG A 78 4.16 0.63 -1.88
C ARG A 78 4.65 0.74 -0.45
N THR A 79 3.79 1.22 0.45
CA THR A 79 4.13 1.31 1.86
C THR A 79 4.38 -0.07 2.46
N SER A 80 3.54 -1.05 2.11
CA SER A 80 3.73 -2.42 2.59
C SER A 80 5.10 -2.96 2.18
N ALA A 81 5.48 -2.74 0.92
CA ALA A 81 6.78 -3.19 0.44
C ALA A 81 7.92 -2.43 1.14
N ASP A 82 7.72 -1.14 1.39
CA ASP A 82 8.75 -0.36 2.10
C ASP A 82 8.97 -0.89 3.51
N LEU A 83 7.90 -1.29 4.18
CA LEU A 83 8.01 -1.84 5.54
C LEU A 83 8.85 -3.11 5.56
N ASP A 84 8.82 -3.86 4.47
CA ASP A 84 9.62 -5.07 4.35
C ASP A 84 10.97 -4.81 3.68
N GLY A 85 11.27 -3.55 3.35
CA GLY A 85 12.54 -3.20 2.73
C GLY A 85 12.67 -3.64 1.29
N GLU A 86 11.56 -3.82 0.59
CA GLU A 86 11.57 -4.30 -0.79
C GLU A 86 11.58 -3.15 -1.79
N ASP A 87 12.34 -3.32 -2.86
CA ASP A 87 12.42 -2.31 -3.90
C ASP A 87 11.15 -2.25 -4.74
N LYS A 88 10.46 -3.36 -4.86
CA LYS A 88 9.29 -3.45 -5.73
C LYS A 88 8.09 -3.94 -4.96
N ILE A 89 6.91 -3.54 -5.45
CA ILE A 89 5.66 -4.05 -4.89
C ILE A 89 5.51 -5.50 -5.33
N ARG A 90 5.25 -6.38 -4.37
CA ARG A 90 5.11 -7.81 -4.63
C ARG A 90 3.65 -8.20 -4.62
N GLN A 91 3.35 -9.38 -5.16
CA GLN A 91 1.99 -9.88 -5.17
C GLN A 91 1.41 -9.93 -3.75
N LYS A 92 2.22 -10.32 -2.76
CA LYS A 92 1.75 -10.39 -1.39
C LYS A 92 1.35 -9.01 -0.86
N ASP A 93 2.00 -7.95 -1.33
CA ASP A 93 1.62 -6.60 -0.93
C ASP A 93 0.25 -6.24 -1.49
N ILE A 94 0.00 -6.62 -2.72
CA ILE A 94 -1.31 -6.38 -3.35
C ILE A 94 -2.38 -7.17 -2.63
N GLU A 95 -2.12 -8.45 -2.35
CA GLU A 95 -3.07 -9.29 -1.62
C GLU A 95 -3.41 -8.70 -0.26
N LYS A 96 -2.40 -8.17 0.42
CA LYS A 96 -2.58 -7.62 1.75
C LYS A 96 -3.50 -6.39 1.72
N VAL A 97 -3.27 -5.47 0.79
CA VAL A 97 -4.08 -4.26 0.75
C VAL A 97 -5.49 -4.56 0.25
N LEU A 98 -5.65 -5.53 -0.64
CA LEU A 98 -6.97 -5.92 -1.11
C LEU A 98 -7.78 -6.54 0.02
N THR A 99 -7.14 -7.38 0.82
CA THR A 99 -7.80 -7.98 1.97
C THR A 99 -8.24 -6.93 2.97
N CYS A 100 -7.37 -5.97 3.26
CA CYS A 100 -7.70 -4.90 4.19
C CYS A 100 -8.89 -4.08 3.71
N ARG A 101 -8.95 -3.81 2.41
CA ARG A 101 -10.07 -3.04 1.87
C ARG A 101 -11.39 -3.79 2.02
N GLU A 102 -11.38 -5.08 1.75
CA GLU A 102 -12.63 -5.85 1.86
C GLU A 102 -13.09 -5.97 3.30
N LEU A 103 -12.17 -6.07 4.23
CA LEU A 103 -12.51 -6.08 5.64
C LEU A 103 -13.11 -4.73 6.07
N ASP A 104 -12.53 -3.63 5.58
CA ASP A 104 -13.05 -2.30 5.88
C ASP A 104 -14.47 -2.14 5.36
N LYS A 105 -14.71 -2.60 4.14
CA LYS A 105 -16.05 -2.53 3.55
C LYS A 105 -17.05 -3.31 4.39
N SER A 106 -16.68 -4.50 4.80
CA SER A 106 -17.56 -5.33 5.63
C SER A 106 -17.88 -4.62 6.94
N ASN A 107 -16.86 -4.04 7.56
CA ASN A 107 -17.06 -3.33 8.82
C ASN A 107 -17.97 -2.12 8.63
N SER A 108 -17.77 -1.38 7.54
CA SER A 108 -18.59 -0.23 7.23
C SER A 108 -20.04 -0.62 7.03
N LYS A 109 -20.27 -1.72 6.32
CA LYS A 109 -21.62 -2.20 6.09
C LYS A 109 -22.29 -2.59 7.40
N MET A 110 -21.55 -3.25 8.27
CA MET A 110 -22.09 -3.66 9.56
C MET A 110 -22.50 -2.46 10.39
N VAL A 111 -21.68 -1.42 10.34
CA VAL A 111 -21.99 -0.20 11.08
C VAL A 111 -23.24 0.47 10.51
N VAL A 112 -23.36 0.50 9.21
CA VAL A 112 -24.51 1.14 8.56
C VAL A 112 -25.81 0.40 8.86
N VAL A 113 -25.74 -0.91 8.89
CA VAL A 113 -26.92 -1.73 9.15
C VAL A 113 -27.48 -1.50 10.54
N LYS A 114 -26.61 -1.21 11.49
CA LYS A 114 -27.06 -0.88 12.82
C LYS A 114 -27.73 0.49 12.87
#